data_1af4bab4c3ea40ee320c0d70570061b0
#
_entry.id   1af4bab4c3ea40ee320c0d70570061b0
#
_cell.length_a   1.000
_cell.length_b   1.000
_cell.length_c   1.000
_cell.angle_alpha   90.00
_cell.angle_beta   90.00
_cell.angle_gamma   90.00
#
_symmetry.space_group_name_H-M   'P 1'
#
loop_
_entity.id
_entity.type
_entity.pdbx_description
1 polymer ?
#
loop_
_entity_poly.entity_id
_entity_poly.type
_entity_poly.pdbx_seq_one_letter_code
_entity_poly.pdbx_strand_id
1 'polypeptide(L)'
;MRIGHKAEKTNQTTGWEDNSVTTGQKLEIRRYSGNPLLVPRDVEPSFPDWEVIGVFNAGVAEYQGEIILLLRVAERPRQSEQGSLLVPVLAGEDGGNACPAVRAELRKIRRIPGRAANGDGGNSAPPAIAVMQLDRNDPALDFRDPRVVRDRSGKTVCLTSISRFHIARSRDGVNFTLDPGPGVWPEGAYESWGIEDPRVTPLDGRYWITYSAVSDKGVAVGMMSTADFAEFRREGVVLAPSNKDVVLFPEKIGGSYYMLHRPVPDGIGRPDIWIARSPDLAHWGDHRLLMGVREGRWDEGRIGAGGPPIKTEAGWLVLYHGADRRDRYCMGAALLDLHRPHEVIARMDEPLLVPEADYETSGFFSGVVFSCGAVVKDGEVIMYYGASDDTMACAVFDLAPLIGRMSRPRP
;
A
#
# COMPACT_ATOMS: atom_id res chain seq x y z
N MET A 1 -35.85 47.40 -24.49
CA MET A 1 -35.97 46.69 -23.23
C MET A 1 -35.17 45.40 -23.33
N ARG A 2 -33.94 45.39 -22.82
CA ARG A 2 -33.05 44.18 -22.79
C ARG A 2 -33.05 43.66 -21.39
N ILE A 3 -33.51 42.43 -21.21
CA ILE A 3 -33.49 41.70 -19.94
C ILE A 3 -32.23 40.84 -19.95
N GLY A 4 -31.26 41.18 -19.09
CA GLY A 4 -30.04 40.42 -18.90
C GLY A 4 -30.28 39.28 -17.91
N HIS A 5 -30.01 38.05 -18.32
CA HIS A 5 -29.90 36.92 -17.41
C HIS A 5 -28.51 36.91 -16.75
N LYS A 6 -28.49 37.14 -15.45
CA LYS A 6 -27.34 36.84 -14.61
C LYS A 6 -27.30 35.34 -14.40
N ALA A 7 -26.20 34.71 -14.84
CA ALA A 7 -25.87 33.35 -14.45
C ALA A 7 -25.34 33.35 -13.00
N GLU A 8 -26.04 32.71 -12.09
CA GLU A 8 -25.55 32.37 -10.76
C GLU A 8 -24.49 31.29 -10.89
N LYS A 9 -23.27 31.64 -10.48
CA LYS A 9 -22.21 30.66 -10.24
C LYS A 9 -22.52 30.00 -8.91
N THR A 10 -22.98 28.77 -8.94
CA THR A 10 -22.99 27.87 -7.76
C THR A 10 -21.56 27.55 -7.37
N ASN A 11 -21.08 28.15 -6.28
CA ASN A 11 -19.89 27.73 -5.56
C ASN A 11 -20.19 26.36 -4.98
N GLN A 12 -19.61 25.31 -5.56
CA GLN A 12 -19.47 24.02 -4.87
C GLN A 12 -18.45 24.22 -3.76
N THR A 13 -18.91 24.33 -2.53
CA THR A 13 -18.07 24.26 -1.33
C THR A 13 -17.42 22.89 -1.30
N THR A 14 -16.09 22.86 -1.50
CA THR A 14 -15.24 21.71 -1.22
C THR A 14 -15.43 21.35 0.27
N GLY A 15 -15.72 20.10 0.57
CA GLY A 15 -16.07 19.60 1.92
C GLY A 15 -14.92 19.66 2.97
N TRP A 16 -14.07 20.69 2.86
CA TRP A 16 -13.03 21.02 3.83
C TRP A 16 -13.53 22.14 4.74
N GLU A 17 -13.58 21.92 6.04
CA GLU A 17 -13.91 22.97 7.02
C GLU A 17 -12.77 24.00 7.09
N ASP A 18 -13.06 25.25 6.72
CA ASP A 18 -12.11 26.36 6.73
C ASP A 18 -12.07 26.99 8.14
N ASN A 19 -10.97 26.78 8.87
CA ASN A 19 -10.67 27.49 10.10
C ASN A 19 -9.33 28.25 9.97
N SER A 20 -9.37 29.42 9.35
CA SER A 20 -8.23 30.33 9.24
C SER A 20 -7.96 31.07 10.55
N VAL A 21 -6.85 30.74 11.26
CA VAL A 21 -6.25 31.62 12.30
C VAL A 21 -4.73 31.68 12.09
N THR A 22 -4.26 32.86 11.81
CA THR A 22 -2.86 33.26 11.64
C THR A 22 -2.08 33.35 12.95
N THR A 23 -0.76 33.02 12.87
CA THR A 23 0.35 33.18 13.82
C THR A 23 0.51 32.08 14.86
N GLY A 24 1.44 31.19 14.56
CA GLY A 24 1.77 30.03 15.40
C GLY A 24 0.95 28.79 15.00
N GLN A 25 0.88 28.52 13.71
CA GLN A 25 0.02 27.45 13.14
C GLN A 25 0.26 26.14 13.89
N LYS A 26 -0.78 25.69 14.62
CA LYS A 26 -0.83 24.37 15.23
C LYS A 26 -0.94 23.37 14.11
N LEU A 27 -0.08 22.35 14.07
CA LEU A 27 -0.26 21.23 13.16
C LEU A 27 -1.61 20.58 13.45
N GLU A 28 -2.49 20.62 12.47
CA GLU A 28 -3.81 20.02 12.52
C GLU A 28 -3.91 18.98 11.40
N ILE A 29 -4.42 17.80 11.73
CA ILE A 29 -4.67 16.73 10.77
C ILE A 29 -6.17 16.63 10.58
N ARG A 30 -6.63 16.94 9.38
CA ARG A 30 -8.05 16.94 9.03
C ARG A 30 -8.38 15.70 8.21
N ARG A 31 -9.24 14.83 8.72
CA ARG A 31 -9.85 13.76 7.92
C ARG A 31 -10.88 14.35 6.98
N TYR A 32 -10.93 13.85 5.76
CA TYR A 32 -11.98 14.26 4.85
C TYR A 32 -13.36 13.82 5.39
N SER A 33 -14.32 14.73 5.41
CA SER A 33 -15.65 14.46 5.99
C SER A 33 -16.46 13.41 5.22
N GLY A 34 -16.12 13.16 3.94
CA GLY A 34 -16.71 12.12 3.11
C GLY A 34 -15.99 10.77 3.17
N ASN A 35 -15.03 10.58 4.10
CA ASN A 35 -14.40 9.27 4.29
C ASN A 35 -15.42 8.20 4.74
N PRO A 36 -15.22 6.91 4.35
CA PRO A 36 -14.19 6.40 3.46
C PRO A 36 -14.45 6.75 1.99
N LEU A 37 -13.36 6.97 1.20
CA LEU A 37 -13.40 7.31 -0.22
C LEU A 37 -13.84 6.14 -1.11
N LEU A 38 -13.37 4.94 -0.77
CA LEU A 38 -13.67 3.69 -1.47
C LEU A 38 -13.81 2.57 -0.44
N VAL A 39 -14.78 1.69 -0.68
CA VAL A 39 -15.09 0.53 0.16
C VAL A 39 -15.19 -0.74 -0.70
N PRO A 40 -15.14 -1.95 -0.12
CA PRO A 40 -15.18 -3.20 -0.89
C PRO A 40 -16.33 -3.31 -1.89
N ARG A 41 -17.52 -2.81 -1.55
CA ARG A 41 -18.70 -2.87 -2.42
C ARG A 41 -18.62 -2.00 -3.68
N ASP A 42 -17.67 -1.06 -3.74
CA ASP A 42 -17.47 -0.18 -4.90
C ASP A 42 -16.66 -0.88 -6.01
N VAL A 43 -16.03 -2.02 -5.69
CA VAL A 43 -15.22 -2.80 -6.62
C VAL A 43 -15.90 -4.11 -6.94
N GLU A 44 -16.14 -4.36 -8.24
CA GLU A 44 -16.70 -5.62 -8.69
C GLU A 44 -15.69 -6.76 -8.46
N PRO A 45 -16.12 -7.90 -7.88
CA PRO A 45 -15.26 -9.06 -7.74
C PRO A 45 -14.89 -9.64 -9.11
N SER A 46 -13.69 -10.19 -9.23
CA SER A 46 -13.19 -10.73 -10.50
C SER A 46 -13.94 -11.97 -10.99
N PHE A 47 -14.66 -12.64 -10.10
CA PHE A 47 -15.50 -13.79 -10.42
C PHE A 47 -16.86 -13.68 -9.70
N PRO A 48 -17.96 -14.19 -10.33
CA PRO A 48 -19.32 -14.02 -9.79
C PRO A 48 -19.55 -14.64 -8.40
N ASP A 49 -18.79 -15.70 -8.07
CA ASP A 49 -18.85 -16.42 -6.79
C ASP A 49 -17.76 -15.97 -5.80
N TRP A 50 -17.14 -14.84 -6.04
CA TRP A 50 -16.15 -14.23 -5.15
C TRP A 50 -16.72 -13.02 -4.41
N GLU A 51 -15.95 -12.55 -3.44
CA GLU A 51 -16.19 -11.31 -2.72
C GLU A 51 -14.90 -10.49 -2.62
N VAL A 52 -15.02 -9.19 -2.74
CA VAL A 52 -13.96 -8.23 -2.37
C VAL A 52 -14.05 -8.02 -0.87
N ILE A 53 -12.96 -8.28 -0.16
CA ILE A 53 -12.90 -8.17 1.31
C ILE A 53 -12.14 -6.94 1.77
N GLY A 54 -11.45 -6.25 0.86
CA GLY A 54 -10.74 -5.01 1.18
C GLY A 54 -10.31 -4.26 -0.07
N VAL A 55 -10.33 -2.91 0.04
CA VAL A 55 -9.83 -1.95 -0.95
C VAL A 55 -9.02 -0.91 -0.20
N PHE A 56 -7.71 -1.04 -0.14
CA PHE A 56 -6.88 -0.29 0.79
C PHE A 56 -5.41 -0.15 0.32
N ASN A 57 -4.58 0.58 1.08
CA ASN A 57 -3.13 0.70 0.90
C ASN A 57 -2.71 1.06 -0.54
N ALA A 58 -3.35 2.08 -1.12
CA ALA A 58 -3.09 2.47 -2.50
C ALA A 58 -1.76 3.20 -2.66
N GLY A 59 -0.99 2.85 -3.69
CA GLY A 59 0.04 3.73 -4.24
C GLY A 59 -0.60 4.94 -4.90
N VAL A 60 0.03 6.11 -4.77
CA VAL A 60 -0.54 7.40 -5.20
C VAL A 60 0.36 8.08 -6.20
N ALA A 61 -0.21 8.64 -7.26
CA ALA A 61 0.50 9.45 -8.23
C ALA A 61 -0.41 10.57 -8.79
N GLU A 62 0.22 11.58 -9.38
CA GLU A 62 -0.45 12.54 -10.25
C GLU A 62 -0.14 12.20 -11.70
N TYR A 63 -1.15 12.13 -12.55
CA TYR A 63 -1.01 11.88 -13.97
C TYR A 63 -2.04 12.65 -14.77
N GLN A 64 -1.61 13.49 -15.72
CA GLN A 64 -2.45 14.30 -16.60
C GLN A 64 -3.54 15.13 -15.86
N GLY A 65 -3.19 15.67 -14.69
CA GLY A 65 -4.10 16.48 -13.88
C GLY A 65 -5.13 15.68 -13.08
N GLU A 66 -4.97 14.37 -13.02
CA GLU A 66 -5.73 13.46 -12.17
C GLU A 66 -4.87 12.88 -11.07
N ILE A 67 -5.47 12.60 -9.93
CA ILE A 67 -4.88 11.77 -8.88
C ILE A 67 -5.21 10.32 -9.18
N ILE A 68 -4.19 9.49 -9.23
CA ILE A 68 -4.28 8.06 -9.48
C ILE A 68 -4.07 7.33 -8.15
N LEU A 69 -5.00 6.45 -7.80
CA LEU A 69 -4.82 5.45 -6.77
C LEU A 69 -4.60 4.09 -7.43
N LEU A 70 -3.42 3.50 -7.22
CA LEU A 70 -3.17 2.11 -7.53
C LEU A 70 -3.56 1.30 -6.28
N LEU A 71 -4.82 0.90 -6.23
CA LEU A 71 -5.46 0.26 -5.08
C LEU A 71 -4.98 -1.17 -4.90
N ARG A 72 -4.74 -1.60 -3.66
CA ARG A 72 -4.73 -3.02 -3.31
C ARG A 72 -6.17 -3.47 -3.14
N VAL A 73 -6.59 -4.44 -3.94
CA VAL A 73 -7.91 -5.10 -3.87
C VAL A 73 -7.69 -6.54 -3.41
N ALA A 74 -8.20 -6.88 -2.25
CA ALA A 74 -8.14 -8.23 -1.70
C ALA A 74 -9.46 -8.95 -1.96
N GLU A 75 -9.39 -10.12 -2.58
CA GLU A 75 -10.57 -10.93 -2.96
C GLU A 75 -10.40 -12.39 -2.56
N ARG A 76 -11.53 -13.07 -2.37
CA ARG A 76 -11.58 -14.51 -2.11
C ARG A 76 -12.88 -15.12 -2.62
N PRO A 77 -12.93 -16.45 -2.82
CA PRO A 77 -14.19 -17.15 -3.04
C PRO A 77 -15.14 -16.93 -1.86
N ARG A 78 -16.45 -16.75 -2.13
CA ARG A 78 -17.47 -16.71 -1.06
C ARG A 78 -17.45 -18.00 -0.28
N GLN A 79 -17.46 -17.88 1.03
CA GLN A 79 -17.45 -19.01 1.95
C GLN A 79 -18.87 -19.58 2.06
N SER A 80 -19.09 -20.81 1.60
CA SER A 80 -20.43 -21.42 1.52
C SER A 80 -20.68 -22.59 2.46
N GLU A 81 -19.63 -23.17 3.04
CA GLU A 81 -19.72 -24.37 3.86
C GLU A 81 -19.20 -24.12 5.28
N GLN A 82 -20.02 -24.44 6.29
CA GLN A 82 -19.54 -24.52 7.67
C GLN A 82 -18.48 -25.63 7.78
N GLY A 83 -17.34 -25.31 8.40
CA GLY A 83 -16.25 -26.27 8.61
C GLY A 83 -15.18 -26.29 7.54
N SER A 84 -15.33 -25.53 6.45
CA SER A 84 -14.29 -25.40 5.43
C SER A 84 -13.89 -23.95 5.18
N LEU A 85 -12.68 -23.76 4.63
CA LEU A 85 -12.17 -22.49 4.16
C LEU A 85 -11.72 -22.63 2.70
N LEU A 86 -12.28 -21.82 1.82
CA LEU A 86 -11.86 -21.72 0.43
C LEU A 86 -10.78 -20.63 0.31
N VAL A 87 -9.60 -20.99 -0.18
CA VAL A 87 -8.48 -20.06 -0.35
C VAL A 87 -8.01 -20.01 -1.81
N PRO A 88 -7.77 -18.82 -2.37
CA PRO A 88 -7.27 -18.67 -3.72
C PRO A 88 -5.73 -18.68 -3.73
N VAL A 89 -5.15 -19.32 -4.75
CA VAL A 89 -3.71 -19.24 -5.04
C VAL A 89 -3.51 -19.22 -6.55
N LEU A 90 -2.42 -18.61 -7.02
CA LEU A 90 -2.05 -18.72 -8.42
C LEU A 90 -1.69 -20.17 -8.74
N ALA A 91 -2.26 -20.73 -9.79
CA ALA A 91 -1.89 -22.06 -10.26
C ALA A 91 -0.49 -21.97 -10.91
N GLY A 92 0.44 -22.79 -10.44
CA GLY A 92 1.76 -22.94 -11.09
C GLY A 92 1.64 -23.50 -12.50
N GLU A 93 2.65 -23.27 -13.33
CA GLU A 93 2.71 -23.77 -14.71
C GLU A 93 2.56 -25.31 -14.79
N ASP A 94 3.04 -26.02 -13.75
CA ASP A 94 2.98 -27.48 -13.63
C ASP A 94 1.71 -28.00 -12.95
N GLY A 95 0.70 -27.14 -12.66
CA GLY A 95 -0.48 -27.53 -11.91
C GLY A 95 -0.19 -27.91 -10.44
N GLY A 96 1.03 -27.66 -9.98
CA GLY A 96 1.46 -27.93 -8.61
C GLY A 96 0.77 -26.97 -7.62
N ASN A 97 0.21 -27.53 -6.54
CA ASN A 97 -0.36 -26.75 -5.46
C ASN A 97 0.75 -25.96 -4.77
N ALA A 98 0.59 -24.66 -4.68
CA ALA A 98 1.49 -23.77 -3.95
C ALA A 98 1.52 -24.02 -2.43
N CYS A 99 0.92 -25.10 -1.95
CA CYS A 99 0.84 -25.45 -0.53
C CYS A 99 1.08 -26.95 -0.32
N PRO A 100 2.34 -27.45 -0.44
CA PRO A 100 2.66 -28.87 -0.33
C PRO A 100 2.46 -29.46 1.06
N ALA A 101 2.35 -28.64 2.11
CA ALA A 101 2.37 -29.08 3.51
C ALA A 101 0.99 -29.39 4.10
N VAL A 102 -0.10 -29.20 3.35
CA VAL A 102 -1.47 -29.30 3.86
C VAL A 102 -2.28 -30.29 3.03
N ARG A 103 -3.10 -31.11 3.70
CA ARG A 103 -4.17 -31.86 3.04
C ARG A 103 -5.22 -30.90 2.51
N ALA A 104 -5.01 -30.42 1.29
CA ALA A 104 -5.91 -29.53 0.59
C ALA A 104 -6.52 -30.26 -0.62
N GLU A 105 -7.82 -30.12 -0.81
CA GLU A 105 -8.48 -30.55 -2.03
C GLU A 105 -8.51 -29.38 -3.04
N LEU A 106 -7.99 -29.60 -4.22
CA LEU A 106 -8.12 -28.65 -5.32
C LEU A 106 -9.56 -28.71 -5.86
N ARG A 107 -10.39 -27.71 -5.52
CA ARG A 107 -11.80 -27.70 -5.96
C ARG A 107 -11.98 -27.16 -7.37
N LYS A 108 -11.21 -26.14 -7.77
CA LYS A 108 -11.47 -25.48 -9.05
C LYS A 108 -10.27 -24.66 -9.51
N ILE A 109 -9.90 -24.81 -10.76
CA ILE A 109 -8.98 -23.88 -11.44
C ILE A 109 -9.83 -22.91 -12.27
N ARG A 110 -9.64 -21.62 -12.03
CA ARG A 110 -10.26 -20.54 -12.78
C ARG A 110 -9.24 -19.76 -13.57
N ARG A 111 -9.65 -19.22 -14.72
CA ARG A 111 -8.83 -18.31 -15.51
C ARG A 111 -9.42 -16.91 -15.43
N ILE A 112 -8.58 -15.91 -15.24
CA ILE A 112 -8.96 -14.51 -15.29
C ILE A 112 -9.32 -14.19 -16.73
N PRO A 113 -10.45 -13.51 -17.00
CA PRO A 113 -10.80 -13.03 -18.32
C PRO A 113 -9.64 -12.16 -18.86
N GLY A 114 -9.06 -12.56 -20.00
CA GLY A 114 -7.99 -11.81 -20.63
C GLY A 114 -8.44 -10.39 -20.95
N ARG A 115 -7.58 -9.41 -20.74
CA ARG A 115 -7.69 -8.10 -21.40
C ARG A 115 -7.63 -8.38 -22.89
N ALA A 116 -8.56 -7.86 -23.70
CA ALA A 116 -8.47 -7.95 -25.14
C ALA A 116 -7.10 -7.42 -25.57
N ALA A 117 -6.28 -8.27 -26.16
CA ALA A 117 -4.96 -7.93 -26.65
C ALA A 117 -5.11 -6.90 -27.78
N ASN A 118 -4.97 -5.62 -27.44
CA ASN A 118 -4.72 -4.58 -28.42
C ASN A 118 -3.20 -4.53 -28.63
N GLY A 119 -2.72 -5.28 -29.62
CA GLY A 119 -1.46 -5.06 -30.33
C GLY A 119 -0.16 -5.40 -29.59
N ASP A 120 0.58 -6.33 -30.14
CA ASP A 120 2.04 -6.51 -30.07
C ASP A 120 2.73 -6.48 -28.70
N GLY A 121 2.58 -7.55 -27.94
CA GLY A 121 3.40 -7.78 -26.75
C GLY A 121 3.00 -9.04 -26.01
N GLY A 122 3.64 -10.18 -26.36
CA GLY A 122 3.69 -11.39 -25.55
C GLY A 122 2.34 -12.03 -25.22
N ASN A 123 2.00 -13.03 -25.99
CA ASN A 123 0.80 -13.87 -25.88
C ASN A 123 0.88 -14.82 -24.66
N SER A 124 0.94 -14.29 -23.43
CA SER A 124 0.77 -15.11 -22.24
C SER A 124 -0.72 -15.22 -21.92
N ALA A 125 -1.20 -16.46 -21.83
CA ALA A 125 -2.56 -16.76 -21.41
C ALA A 125 -2.82 -16.10 -20.04
N PRO A 126 -4.05 -15.62 -19.76
CA PRO A 126 -4.36 -15.01 -18.47
C PRO A 126 -4.06 -15.99 -17.32
N PRO A 127 -3.54 -15.52 -16.19
CA PRO A 127 -3.15 -16.38 -15.09
C PRO A 127 -4.32 -17.26 -14.64
N ALA A 128 -4.04 -18.50 -14.30
CA ALA A 128 -5.01 -19.40 -13.72
C ALA A 128 -4.97 -19.29 -12.19
N ILE A 129 -6.14 -19.23 -11.56
CA ILE A 129 -6.27 -19.26 -10.10
C ILE A 129 -6.84 -20.60 -9.70
N ALA A 130 -6.16 -21.26 -8.78
CA ALA A 130 -6.65 -22.44 -8.10
C ALA A 130 -7.41 -22.03 -6.85
N VAL A 131 -8.52 -22.70 -6.56
CA VAL A 131 -9.26 -22.58 -5.31
C VAL A 131 -9.04 -23.87 -4.52
N MET A 132 -8.35 -23.76 -3.38
CA MET A 132 -8.12 -24.85 -2.45
C MET A 132 -9.17 -24.82 -1.34
N GLN A 133 -9.58 -25.99 -0.88
CA GLN A 133 -10.43 -26.14 0.30
C GLN A 133 -9.61 -26.71 1.46
N LEU A 134 -9.63 -26.01 2.58
CA LEU A 134 -9.03 -26.42 3.84
C LEU A 134 -10.14 -26.83 4.82
N ASP A 135 -9.92 -27.91 5.60
CA ASP A 135 -10.79 -28.28 6.70
C ASP A 135 -10.46 -27.42 7.93
N ARG A 136 -11.44 -26.65 8.42
CA ARG A 136 -11.28 -25.81 9.62
C ARG A 136 -11.10 -26.63 10.90
N ASN A 137 -11.46 -27.92 10.87
CA ASN A 137 -11.28 -28.86 11.98
C ASN A 137 -9.92 -29.57 11.92
N ASP A 138 -9.09 -29.33 10.91
CA ASP A 138 -7.75 -29.91 10.86
C ASP A 138 -6.92 -29.41 12.06
N PRO A 139 -6.57 -30.29 13.01
CA PRO A 139 -5.83 -29.87 14.19
C PRO A 139 -4.39 -29.45 13.88
N ALA A 140 -3.89 -29.65 12.66
CA ALA A 140 -2.58 -29.20 12.21
C ALA A 140 -2.57 -27.72 11.82
N LEU A 141 -3.73 -27.08 11.69
CA LEU A 141 -3.88 -25.71 11.20
C LEU A 141 -4.42 -24.77 12.28
N ASP A 142 -4.00 -23.51 12.19
CA ASP A 142 -4.46 -22.38 13.01
C ASP A 142 -5.12 -21.34 12.11
N PHE A 143 -6.40 -21.05 12.37
CA PHE A 143 -7.26 -20.12 11.64
C PHE A 143 -7.61 -18.86 12.45
N ARG A 144 -6.92 -18.59 13.58
CA ARG A 144 -7.26 -17.46 14.46
C ARG A 144 -7.00 -16.10 13.84
N ASP A 145 -5.98 -15.97 12.99
CA ASP A 145 -5.74 -14.76 12.22
C ASP A 145 -6.56 -14.82 10.92
N PRO A 146 -7.49 -13.86 10.67
CA PRO A 146 -8.36 -13.91 9.50
C PRO A 146 -7.63 -13.76 8.18
N ARG A 147 -6.37 -13.29 8.19
CA ARG A 147 -5.55 -13.02 7.00
C ARG A 147 -4.74 -14.22 6.54
N VAL A 148 -4.36 -15.09 7.46
CA VAL A 148 -3.39 -16.17 7.20
C VAL A 148 -3.80 -17.46 7.88
N VAL A 149 -3.50 -18.59 7.24
CA VAL A 149 -3.55 -19.92 7.87
C VAL A 149 -2.12 -20.31 8.26
N ARG A 150 -1.93 -20.76 9.48
CA ARG A 150 -0.62 -21.18 10.00
C ARG A 150 -0.63 -22.67 10.34
N ASP A 151 0.55 -23.29 10.33
CA ASP A 151 0.73 -24.62 10.91
C ASP A 151 1.02 -24.54 12.43
N ARG A 152 1.17 -25.69 13.07
CA ARG A 152 1.46 -25.77 14.52
C ARG A 152 2.79 -25.14 14.93
N SER A 153 3.73 -24.98 14.01
CA SER A 153 5.01 -24.31 14.27
C SER A 153 4.89 -22.78 14.20
N GLY A 154 3.71 -22.26 13.78
CA GLY A 154 3.46 -20.84 13.55
C GLY A 154 3.86 -20.37 12.15
N LYS A 155 4.34 -21.25 11.28
CA LYS A 155 4.68 -20.92 9.90
C LYS A 155 3.40 -20.67 9.09
N THR A 156 3.39 -19.60 8.29
CA THR A 156 2.30 -19.32 7.34
C THR A 156 2.26 -20.40 6.25
N VAL A 157 1.09 -20.98 6.08
CA VAL A 157 0.78 -22.02 5.09
C VAL A 157 0.19 -21.41 3.83
N CYS A 158 -0.73 -20.47 3.98
CA CYS A 158 -1.32 -19.69 2.89
C CYS A 158 -1.98 -18.41 3.43
N LEU A 159 -2.31 -17.50 2.53
CA LEU A 159 -3.21 -16.37 2.80
C LEU A 159 -4.65 -16.79 2.56
N THR A 160 -5.60 -16.13 3.23
CA THR A 160 -7.03 -16.41 3.09
C THR A 160 -7.68 -15.71 1.90
N SER A 161 -6.96 -14.80 1.26
CA SER A 161 -7.34 -14.03 0.08
C SER A 161 -6.16 -13.82 -0.86
N ILE A 162 -6.43 -13.42 -2.08
CA ILE A 162 -5.42 -12.97 -3.03
C ILE A 162 -5.60 -11.48 -3.28
N SER A 163 -4.50 -10.74 -3.34
CA SER A 163 -4.52 -9.31 -3.65
C SER A 163 -4.03 -9.06 -5.08
N ARG A 164 -4.69 -8.12 -5.75
CA ARG A 164 -4.32 -7.55 -7.05
C ARG A 164 -4.32 -6.03 -6.97
N PHE A 165 -3.82 -5.34 -8.01
CA PHE A 165 -3.96 -3.90 -8.09
C PHE A 165 -5.08 -3.49 -9.02
N HIS A 166 -5.77 -2.40 -8.66
CA HIS A 166 -6.80 -1.78 -9.49
C HIS A 166 -6.60 -0.26 -9.51
N ILE A 167 -6.94 0.37 -10.62
CA ILE A 167 -6.73 1.80 -10.79
C ILE A 167 -8.02 2.55 -10.51
N ALA A 168 -7.92 3.60 -9.72
CA ALA A 168 -8.97 4.60 -9.55
C ALA A 168 -8.40 5.99 -9.86
N ARG A 169 -9.23 6.83 -10.50
CA ARG A 169 -8.86 8.19 -10.95
C ARG A 169 -9.78 9.23 -10.35
N SER A 170 -9.20 10.38 -10.02
CA SER A 170 -9.95 11.53 -9.51
C SER A 170 -9.34 12.84 -9.98
N ARG A 171 -10.18 13.82 -10.33
CA ARG A 171 -9.73 15.19 -10.64
C ARG A 171 -9.74 16.10 -9.43
N ASP A 172 -10.54 15.80 -8.45
CA ASP A 172 -10.70 16.58 -7.21
C ASP A 172 -10.00 15.99 -5.99
N GLY A 173 -9.49 14.73 -6.12
CA GLY A 173 -8.76 14.03 -5.08
C GLY A 173 -9.63 13.29 -4.06
N VAL A 174 -10.96 13.36 -4.19
CA VAL A 174 -11.89 12.75 -3.23
C VAL A 174 -12.99 11.91 -3.89
N ASN A 175 -13.40 12.25 -5.12
CA ASN A 175 -14.36 11.48 -5.90
C ASN A 175 -13.61 10.61 -6.92
N PHE A 176 -13.53 9.32 -6.66
CA PHE A 176 -12.77 8.38 -7.49
C PHE A 176 -13.68 7.54 -8.38
N THR A 177 -13.24 7.35 -9.63
CA THR A 177 -13.84 6.42 -10.58
C THR A 177 -12.85 5.29 -10.86
N LEU A 178 -13.32 4.05 -10.79
CA LEU A 178 -12.51 2.88 -11.10
C LEU A 178 -12.32 2.73 -12.61
N ASP A 179 -11.09 2.43 -13.05
CA ASP A 179 -10.82 2.10 -14.44
C ASP A 179 -11.51 0.77 -14.81
N PRO A 180 -12.01 0.62 -16.03
CA PRO A 180 -12.59 -0.64 -16.48
C PRO A 180 -11.53 -1.75 -16.60
N GLY A 181 -11.95 -2.99 -16.38
CA GLY A 181 -11.11 -4.17 -16.58
C GLY A 181 -10.57 -4.78 -15.27
N PRO A 182 -9.78 -5.85 -15.40
CA PRO A 182 -9.40 -6.69 -14.26
C PRO A 182 -8.29 -6.11 -13.38
N GLY A 183 -7.68 -4.96 -13.76
CA GLY A 183 -6.52 -4.42 -13.07
C GLY A 183 -5.23 -5.20 -13.35
N VAL A 184 -4.26 -5.11 -12.41
CA VAL A 184 -2.96 -5.80 -12.49
C VAL A 184 -3.00 -7.00 -11.55
N TRP A 185 -2.88 -8.19 -12.12
CA TRP A 185 -2.90 -9.44 -11.38
C TRP A 185 -1.49 -9.93 -11.05
N PRO A 186 -1.33 -10.71 -9.96
CA PRO A 186 -0.07 -11.36 -9.67
C PRO A 186 0.33 -12.35 -10.78
N GLU A 187 1.63 -12.51 -10.98
CA GLU A 187 2.22 -13.38 -12.01
C GLU A 187 3.43 -14.14 -11.47
N GLY A 188 3.57 -15.40 -11.92
CA GLY A 188 4.75 -16.21 -11.62
C GLY A 188 4.87 -16.66 -10.15
N ALA A 189 6.01 -17.27 -9.86
CA ALA A 189 6.22 -18.04 -8.64
C ALA A 189 6.42 -17.18 -7.37
N TYR A 190 6.82 -15.92 -7.51
CA TYR A 190 7.06 -15.03 -6.37
C TYR A 190 5.82 -14.22 -5.96
N GLU A 191 4.75 -14.27 -6.77
CA GLU A 191 3.49 -13.56 -6.54
C GLU A 191 2.32 -14.53 -6.36
N SER A 192 2.59 -15.81 -6.12
CA SER A 192 1.55 -16.87 -6.14
C SER A 192 0.46 -16.70 -5.09
N TRP A 193 0.67 -15.89 -4.06
CA TRP A 193 -0.31 -15.54 -3.02
C TRP A 193 -0.81 -14.10 -3.14
N GLY A 194 -0.37 -13.35 -4.16
CA GLY A 194 -0.80 -11.99 -4.43
C GLY A 194 0.32 -10.96 -4.48
N ILE A 195 -0.08 -9.74 -4.85
CA ILE A 195 0.74 -8.52 -4.82
C ILE A 195 0.12 -7.51 -3.89
N GLU A 196 0.94 -6.86 -3.04
CA GLU A 196 0.43 -6.04 -1.94
C GLU A 196 1.14 -4.70 -1.85
N ASP A 197 0.40 -3.70 -1.34
CA ASP A 197 0.90 -2.42 -0.87
C ASP A 197 1.81 -1.70 -1.88
N PRO A 198 1.31 -1.31 -3.05
CA PRO A 198 2.10 -0.64 -4.07
C PRO A 198 2.52 0.75 -3.61
N ARG A 199 3.75 1.17 -3.94
CA ARG A 199 4.24 2.54 -3.80
C ARG A 199 4.63 3.05 -5.16
N VAL A 200 4.03 4.15 -5.60
CA VAL A 200 4.25 4.72 -6.93
C VAL A 200 5.18 5.91 -6.83
N THR A 201 6.31 5.84 -7.51
CA THR A 201 7.32 6.91 -7.52
C THR A 201 7.51 7.43 -8.94
N PRO A 202 7.19 8.70 -9.22
CA PRO A 202 7.56 9.35 -10.49
C PRO A 202 9.08 9.55 -10.52
N LEU A 203 9.76 8.97 -11.50
CA LEU A 203 11.21 9.01 -11.58
C LEU A 203 11.67 8.80 -13.05
N ASP A 204 12.56 9.67 -13.54
CA ASP A 204 13.13 9.59 -14.89
C ASP A 204 12.06 9.47 -16.01
N GLY A 205 10.96 10.24 -15.90
CA GLY A 205 9.89 10.31 -16.90
C GLY A 205 8.95 9.10 -16.95
N ARG A 206 9.01 8.22 -15.97
CA ARG A 206 8.13 7.06 -15.77
C ARG A 206 7.62 7.01 -14.34
N TYR A 207 6.65 6.10 -14.11
CA TYR A 207 6.20 5.73 -12.76
C TYR A 207 6.76 4.36 -12.42
N TRP A 208 7.52 4.29 -11.35
CA TRP A 208 8.08 3.06 -10.81
C TRP A 208 7.25 2.62 -9.61
N ILE A 209 6.83 1.38 -9.61
CA ILE A 209 5.97 0.81 -8.59
C ILE A 209 6.74 -0.29 -7.89
N THR A 210 7.02 -0.09 -6.60
CA THR A 210 7.54 -1.14 -5.71
C THR A 210 6.38 -1.74 -4.92
N TYR A 211 6.40 -3.05 -4.71
CA TYR A 211 5.32 -3.77 -4.05
C TYR A 211 5.81 -5.03 -3.35
N SER A 212 5.03 -5.55 -2.42
CA SER A 212 5.25 -6.84 -1.80
C SER A 212 4.75 -7.95 -2.73
N ALA A 213 5.67 -8.80 -3.19
CA ALA A 213 5.38 -10.01 -3.95
C ALA A 213 5.32 -11.20 -2.96
N VAL A 214 4.13 -11.78 -2.80
CA VAL A 214 3.87 -12.75 -1.73
C VAL A 214 3.71 -14.15 -2.28
N SER A 215 4.42 -15.11 -1.69
CA SER A 215 4.40 -16.51 -2.08
C SER A 215 4.80 -17.45 -0.93
N ASP A 216 4.82 -18.75 -1.19
CA ASP A 216 5.38 -19.76 -0.31
C ASP A 216 6.90 -19.60 -0.05
N LYS A 217 7.58 -18.78 -0.84
CA LYS A 217 9.00 -18.42 -0.69
C LYS A 217 9.22 -17.24 0.24
N GLY A 218 8.15 -16.67 0.78
CA GLY A 218 8.15 -15.49 1.63
C GLY A 218 7.69 -14.23 0.91
N VAL A 219 7.95 -13.08 1.52
CA VAL A 219 7.61 -11.76 0.96
C VAL A 219 8.85 -11.17 0.30
N ALA A 220 8.88 -11.19 -1.03
CA ALA A 220 9.89 -10.50 -1.82
C ALA A 220 9.43 -9.08 -2.17
N VAL A 221 10.32 -8.26 -2.69
CA VAL A 221 9.97 -6.96 -3.27
C VAL A 221 10.01 -7.06 -4.78
N GLY A 222 8.83 -6.92 -5.39
CA GLY A 222 8.68 -6.77 -6.82
C GLY A 222 8.78 -5.31 -7.24
N MET A 223 9.17 -5.09 -8.48
CA MET A 223 9.13 -3.79 -9.13
C MET A 223 8.47 -3.88 -10.48
N MET A 224 7.65 -2.89 -10.81
CA MET A 224 7.08 -2.69 -12.14
C MET A 224 7.17 -1.22 -12.53
N SER A 225 7.01 -0.93 -13.81
CA SER A 225 6.97 0.44 -14.33
C SER A 225 5.81 0.65 -15.28
N THR A 226 5.34 1.89 -15.36
CA THR A 226 4.33 2.33 -16.33
C THR A 226 4.63 3.75 -16.81
N ALA A 227 4.16 4.09 -18.00
CA ALA A 227 4.20 5.46 -18.49
C ALA A 227 2.84 6.16 -18.37
N ASP A 228 1.75 5.41 -18.29
CA ASP A 228 0.39 5.91 -18.52
C ASP A 228 -0.69 5.29 -17.63
N PHE A 229 -0.32 4.38 -16.73
CA PHE A 229 -1.23 3.58 -15.91
C PHE A 229 -2.20 2.70 -16.72
N ALA A 230 -1.90 2.46 -17.99
CA ALA A 230 -2.64 1.54 -18.85
C ALA A 230 -1.88 0.23 -19.06
N GLU A 231 -0.57 0.33 -19.29
CA GLU A 231 0.32 -0.82 -19.45
C GLU A 231 1.36 -0.85 -18.34
N PHE A 232 1.58 -2.03 -17.78
CA PHE A 232 2.54 -2.25 -16.71
C PHE A 232 3.59 -3.26 -17.15
N ARG A 233 4.86 -2.88 -17.04
CA ARG A 233 5.99 -3.76 -17.29
C ARG A 233 6.59 -4.21 -15.97
N ARG A 234 6.70 -5.52 -15.76
CA ARG A 234 7.43 -6.09 -14.62
C ARG A 234 8.92 -5.97 -14.84
N GLU A 235 9.60 -5.42 -13.86
CA GLU A 235 11.06 -5.28 -13.82
C GLU A 235 11.71 -6.43 -13.02
N GLY A 236 10.90 -7.25 -12.33
CA GLY A 236 11.33 -8.40 -11.58
C GLY A 236 11.41 -8.18 -10.06
N VAL A 237 12.05 -9.12 -9.39
CA VAL A 237 12.30 -9.06 -7.93
C VAL A 237 13.57 -8.25 -7.69
N VAL A 238 13.46 -7.15 -6.92
CA VAL A 238 14.58 -6.25 -6.60
C VAL A 238 15.18 -6.49 -5.22
N LEU A 239 14.42 -7.06 -4.28
CA LEU A 239 14.94 -7.57 -3.01
C LEU A 239 14.37 -8.95 -2.73
N ALA A 240 15.26 -9.85 -2.36
CA ALA A 240 14.90 -11.22 -1.95
C ALA A 240 14.03 -11.24 -0.68
N PRO A 241 13.28 -12.33 -0.43
CA PRO A 241 12.56 -12.54 0.81
C PRO A 241 13.51 -12.61 2.03
N SER A 242 13.11 -12.14 3.24
CA SER A 242 11.82 -11.48 3.47
C SER A 242 12.05 -9.99 3.60
N ASN A 243 11.42 -9.20 2.75
CA ASN A 243 11.53 -7.75 2.73
C ASN A 243 10.21 -7.12 2.24
N LYS A 244 9.87 -5.93 2.72
CA LYS A 244 8.65 -5.21 2.33
C LYS A 244 8.77 -3.70 2.58
N ASP A 245 7.66 -2.96 2.38
CA ASP A 245 7.55 -1.52 2.61
C ASP A 245 8.61 -0.71 1.85
N VAL A 246 8.90 -1.13 0.62
CA VAL A 246 9.92 -0.48 -0.21
C VAL A 246 9.33 0.71 -0.92
N VAL A 247 10.07 1.82 -0.89
CA VAL A 247 9.74 3.04 -1.62
C VAL A 247 10.99 3.69 -2.17
N LEU A 248 10.93 4.18 -3.40
CA LEU A 248 12.02 4.91 -4.05
C LEU A 248 11.97 6.40 -3.69
N PHE A 249 13.15 7.04 -3.67
CA PHE A 249 13.24 8.49 -3.72
C PHE A 249 12.91 8.96 -5.14
N PRO A 250 12.17 10.09 -5.29
CA PRO A 250 11.66 10.54 -6.59
C PRO A 250 12.73 11.23 -7.47
N GLU A 251 13.98 11.25 -7.04
CA GLU A 251 15.12 11.74 -7.83
C GLU A 251 16.42 11.06 -7.41
N LYS A 252 17.44 11.14 -8.27
CA LYS A 252 18.80 10.74 -7.91
C LYS A 252 19.43 11.74 -6.94
N ILE A 253 20.10 11.21 -5.91
CA ILE A 253 20.86 12.00 -4.95
C ILE A 253 22.33 11.64 -5.11
N GLY A 254 23.17 12.63 -5.44
CA GLY A 254 24.59 12.39 -5.72
C GLY A 254 24.84 11.39 -6.86
N GLY A 255 23.94 11.36 -7.86
CA GLY A 255 24.04 10.47 -9.03
C GLY A 255 23.55 9.04 -8.81
N SER A 256 23.04 8.69 -7.62
CA SER A 256 22.53 7.36 -7.30
C SER A 256 21.03 7.40 -7.00
N TYR A 257 20.32 6.31 -7.30
CA TYR A 257 18.99 6.06 -6.81
C TYR A 257 19.03 5.58 -5.36
N TYR A 258 17.99 5.89 -4.60
CA TYR A 258 17.83 5.45 -3.23
C TYR A 258 16.46 4.81 -3.01
N MET A 259 16.40 3.85 -2.09
CA MET A 259 15.15 3.31 -1.58
C MET A 259 15.20 3.16 -0.07
N LEU A 260 14.02 3.27 0.55
CA LEU A 260 13.78 2.79 1.90
C LEU A 260 13.18 1.39 1.82
N HIS A 261 13.56 0.51 2.74
CA HIS A 261 13.04 -0.85 2.80
C HIS A 261 12.99 -1.36 4.24
N ARG A 262 12.25 -2.43 4.46
CA ARG A 262 12.13 -3.05 5.77
C ARG A 262 12.32 -4.57 5.67
N PRO A 263 13.48 -5.08 6.07
CA PRO A 263 13.65 -6.52 6.29
C PRO A 263 12.63 -7.04 7.31
N VAL A 264 12.16 -8.25 7.09
CA VAL A 264 11.26 -8.95 8.02
C VAL A 264 12.10 -10.03 8.72
N PRO A 265 12.67 -9.74 9.89
CA PRO A 265 13.54 -10.65 10.58
C PRO A 265 12.76 -11.86 11.15
N ASP A 266 13.38 -13.02 11.11
CA ASP A 266 12.90 -14.23 11.77
C ASP A 266 13.86 -14.60 12.92
N GLY A 267 13.40 -14.42 14.14
CA GLY A 267 14.13 -14.75 15.39
C GLY A 267 15.18 -13.73 15.83
N ILE A 268 15.96 -13.14 14.92
CA ILE A 268 17.04 -12.17 15.24
C ILE A 268 16.85 -10.89 14.44
N GLY A 269 17.00 -9.72 15.09
CA GLY A 269 16.84 -8.40 14.49
C GLY A 269 15.50 -7.75 14.83
N ARG A 270 15.26 -6.60 14.23
CA ARG A 270 14.05 -5.81 14.44
C ARG A 270 13.47 -5.39 13.07
N PRO A 271 12.15 -5.21 12.96
CA PRO A 271 11.53 -4.71 11.74
C PRO A 271 11.71 -3.20 11.61
N ASP A 272 12.95 -2.81 11.34
CA ASP A 272 13.45 -1.45 11.24
C ASP A 272 13.46 -0.96 9.80
N ILE A 273 13.46 0.36 9.58
CA ILE A 273 13.64 0.95 8.24
C ILE A 273 15.11 1.04 7.91
N TRP A 274 15.46 0.51 6.76
CA TRP A 274 16.78 0.56 6.15
C TRP A 274 16.76 1.43 4.90
N ILE A 275 17.92 1.92 4.48
CA ILE A 275 18.15 2.61 3.22
C ILE A 275 19.17 1.85 2.39
N ALA A 276 18.95 1.80 1.09
CA ALA A 276 19.88 1.24 0.12
C ALA A 276 20.04 2.17 -1.08
N ARG A 277 21.12 2.00 -1.85
CA ARG A 277 21.34 2.75 -3.07
C ARG A 277 21.59 1.85 -4.27
N SER A 278 21.34 2.38 -5.47
CA SER A 278 21.52 1.70 -6.74
C SER A 278 22.05 2.66 -7.80
N PRO A 279 22.90 2.20 -8.74
CA PRO A 279 23.27 2.99 -9.92
C PRO A 279 22.20 2.95 -11.03
N ASP A 280 21.32 1.93 -11.05
CA ASP A 280 20.52 1.55 -12.23
C ASP A 280 19.12 1.03 -11.93
N LEU A 281 18.64 1.10 -10.68
CA LEU A 281 17.36 0.56 -10.16
C LEU A 281 17.25 -0.98 -10.11
N ALA A 282 18.21 -1.70 -10.68
CA ALA A 282 18.25 -3.17 -10.69
C ALA A 282 19.17 -3.73 -9.60
N HIS A 283 20.34 -3.12 -9.42
CA HIS A 283 21.36 -3.59 -8.48
C HIS A 283 21.34 -2.71 -7.21
N TRP A 284 20.88 -3.25 -6.12
CA TRP A 284 20.75 -2.56 -4.83
C TRP A 284 21.84 -3.00 -3.86
N GLY A 285 22.51 -2.02 -3.24
CA GLY A 285 23.59 -2.26 -2.29
C GLY A 285 23.74 -1.13 -1.28
N ASP A 286 24.86 -1.14 -0.55
CA ASP A 286 25.16 -0.14 0.49
C ASP A 286 24.01 -0.01 1.51
N HIS A 287 23.46 -1.17 1.92
CA HIS A 287 22.35 -1.23 2.87
C HIS A 287 22.79 -0.72 4.25
N ARG A 288 22.05 0.24 4.79
CA ARG A 288 22.30 0.84 6.11
C ARG A 288 21.02 0.90 6.91
N LEU A 289 21.12 0.61 8.22
CA LEU A 289 20.04 0.91 9.16
C LEU A 289 19.81 2.43 9.18
N LEU A 290 18.57 2.85 8.92
CA LEU A 290 18.19 4.27 8.92
C LEU A 290 17.46 4.65 10.21
N MET A 291 16.39 3.94 10.56
CA MET A 291 15.60 4.19 11.76
C MET A 291 15.21 2.86 12.40
N GLY A 292 15.37 2.76 13.71
CA GLY A 292 14.91 1.62 14.51
C GLY A 292 13.56 1.84 15.17
N VAL A 293 12.89 0.74 15.56
CA VAL A 293 11.76 0.77 16.48
C VAL A 293 12.15 1.39 17.81
N ARG A 294 11.19 1.99 18.54
CA ARG A 294 11.45 2.70 19.82
C ARG A 294 10.68 2.03 20.94
N GLU A 295 11.38 1.39 21.84
CA GLU A 295 10.79 0.71 23.00
C GLU A 295 9.94 1.66 23.86
N GLY A 296 8.75 1.20 24.28
CA GLY A 296 7.79 1.97 25.07
C GLY A 296 7.08 3.07 24.27
N ARG A 297 7.23 3.12 22.95
CA ARG A 297 6.57 4.08 22.07
C ARG A 297 5.54 3.41 21.16
N TRP A 298 4.72 4.24 20.52
CA TRP A 298 3.69 3.80 19.58
C TRP A 298 4.22 2.99 18.37
N ASP A 299 5.52 3.07 18.10
CA ASP A 299 6.22 2.44 17.01
C ASP A 299 7.26 1.41 17.51
N GLU A 300 6.99 0.76 18.64
CA GLU A 300 7.89 -0.21 19.27
C GLU A 300 7.89 -1.61 18.62
N GLY A 301 6.80 -1.99 17.99
CA GLY A 301 6.65 -3.32 17.41
C GLY A 301 7.27 -3.44 16.02
N ARG A 302 7.01 -2.48 15.15
CA ARG A 302 7.57 -2.39 13.78
C ARG A 302 7.40 -1.00 13.21
N ILE A 303 8.26 -0.67 12.23
CA ILE A 303 8.15 0.54 11.42
C ILE A 303 8.39 0.23 9.95
N GLY A 304 7.79 0.98 9.04
CA GLY A 304 7.99 0.83 7.59
C GLY A 304 7.69 2.14 6.85
N ALA A 305 8.34 2.34 5.71
CA ALA A 305 8.09 3.52 4.89
C ALA A 305 6.65 3.54 4.37
N GLY A 306 6.07 4.72 4.28
CA GLY A 306 4.80 4.99 3.62
C GLY A 306 4.99 5.19 2.12
N GLY A 307 4.62 6.37 1.61
CA GLY A 307 4.85 6.76 0.22
C GLY A 307 6.25 7.31 -0.05
N PRO A 308 6.52 7.72 -1.31
CA PRO A 308 7.77 8.36 -1.69
C PRO A 308 8.11 9.55 -0.80
N PRO A 309 9.40 9.71 -0.40
CA PRO A 309 9.83 10.87 0.37
C PRO A 309 9.49 12.17 -0.34
N ILE A 310 8.96 13.14 0.39
CA ILE A 310 8.60 14.46 -0.12
C ILE A 310 9.81 15.39 0.04
N LYS A 311 10.28 15.96 -1.08
CA LYS A 311 11.38 16.91 -1.05
C LYS A 311 10.90 18.25 -0.48
N THR A 312 11.62 18.76 0.52
CA THR A 312 11.39 20.08 1.13
C THR A 312 12.71 20.84 1.25
N GLU A 313 12.68 22.14 1.50
CA GLU A 313 13.88 22.91 1.78
C GLU A 313 14.61 22.44 3.06
N ALA A 314 13.89 21.87 4.01
CA ALA A 314 14.44 21.40 5.28
C ALA A 314 15.01 19.97 5.21
N GLY A 315 14.71 19.21 4.15
CA GLY A 315 15.12 17.81 4.02
C GLY A 315 14.08 16.97 3.27
N TRP A 316 14.32 15.66 3.21
CA TRP A 316 13.36 14.68 2.72
C TRP A 316 12.35 14.31 3.83
N LEU A 317 11.11 14.72 3.68
CA LEU A 317 10.04 14.32 4.58
C LEU A 317 9.60 12.89 4.24
N VAL A 318 9.79 11.98 5.19
CA VAL A 318 9.35 10.58 5.12
C VAL A 318 8.13 10.43 6.01
N LEU A 319 6.97 10.15 5.41
CA LEU A 319 5.82 9.62 6.12
C LEU A 319 6.05 8.13 6.32
N TYR A 320 5.93 7.63 7.53
CA TYR A 320 6.14 6.23 7.84
C TYR A 320 5.05 5.70 8.77
N HIS A 321 4.75 4.42 8.69
CA HIS A 321 3.88 3.76 9.66
C HIS A 321 4.70 3.11 10.77
N GLY A 322 4.12 3.09 11.95
CA GLY A 322 4.61 2.32 13.07
C GLY A 322 3.46 1.54 13.69
N ALA A 323 3.76 0.40 14.28
CA ALA A 323 2.80 -0.36 15.06
C ALA A 323 3.36 -0.66 16.45
N ASP A 324 2.48 -0.67 17.44
CA ASP A 324 2.81 -1.19 18.78
C ASP A 324 2.79 -2.74 18.80
N ARG A 325 3.03 -3.33 19.96
CA ARG A 325 3.01 -4.80 20.14
C ARG A 325 1.61 -5.42 20.06
N ARG A 326 0.56 -4.60 19.99
CA ARG A 326 -0.84 -5.02 19.83
C ARG A 326 -1.34 -4.81 18.41
N ASP A 327 -0.42 -4.53 17.48
CA ASP A 327 -0.72 -4.27 16.08
C ASP A 327 -1.62 -3.03 15.84
N ARG A 328 -1.61 -2.05 16.73
CA ARG A 328 -2.22 -0.74 16.47
C ARG A 328 -1.29 0.07 15.58
N TYR A 329 -1.69 0.30 14.34
CA TYR A 329 -0.89 1.02 13.35
C TYR A 329 -1.23 2.51 13.34
N CYS A 330 -0.18 3.33 13.41
CA CYS A 330 -0.25 4.79 13.33
C CYS A 330 0.70 5.30 12.25
N MET A 331 0.45 6.52 11.75
CA MET A 331 1.39 7.22 10.88
C MET A 331 2.24 8.18 11.68
N GLY A 332 3.50 8.33 11.28
CA GLY A 332 4.45 9.30 11.79
C GLY A 332 5.24 9.96 10.69
N ALA A 333 6.14 10.87 11.07
CA ALA A 333 6.99 11.58 10.13
C ALA A 333 8.44 11.64 10.62
N ALA A 334 9.37 11.58 9.66
CA ALA A 334 10.79 11.78 9.84
C ALA A 334 11.35 12.71 8.76
N LEU A 335 12.42 13.42 9.06
CA LEU A 335 13.11 14.29 8.12
C LEU A 335 14.53 13.79 7.94
N LEU A 336 14.94 13.60 6.67
CA LEU A 336 16.29 13.15 6.31
C LEU A 336 17.05 14.26 5.61
N ASP A 337 18.41 14.20 5.68
CA ASP A 337 19.26 15.17 5.00
C ASP A 337 19.11 15.08 3.47
N LEU A 338 19.05 16.24 2.79
CA LEU A 338 18.83 16.31 1.33
C LEU A 338 19.92 15.64 0.52
N HIS A 339 21.17 15.74 0.97
CA HIS A 339 22.35 15.26 0.24
C HIS A 339 22.88 13.94 0.77
N ARG A 340 22.56 13.64 2.02
CA ARG A 340 22.94 12.42 2.74
C ARG A 340 21.71 11.74 3.30
N PRO A 341 20.83 11.14 2.44
CA PRO A 341 19.53 10.66 2.85
C PRO A 341 19.56 9.52 3.88
N HIS A 342 20.75 9.02 4.21
CA HIS A 342 20.99 8.07 5.30
C HIS A 342 21.16 8.75 6.68
N GLU A 343 21.07 10.07 6.77
CA GLU A 343 21.11 10.83 8.01
C GLU A 343 19.71 11.33 8.38
N VAL A 344 19.23 10.93 9.55
CA VAL A 344 17.95 11.37 10.10
C VAL A 344 18.17 12.70 10.84
N ILE A 345 17.58 13.77 10.32
CA ILE A 345 17.66 15.11 10.94
C ILE A 345 16.67 15.20 12.11
N ALA A 346 15.45 14.68 11.92
CA ALA A 346 14.40 14.73 12.92
C ALA A 346 13.43 13.55 12.76
N ARG A 347 12.79 13.17 13.87
CA ARG A 347 11.71 12.17 13.91
C ARG A 347 10.68 12.58 14.94
N MET A 348 9.40 12.56 14.58
CA MET A 348 8.33 12.88 15.51
C MET A 348 8.28 11.89 16.67
N ASP A 349 8.09 12.38 17.90
CA ASP A 349 7.91 11.51 19.08
C ASP A 349 6.49 10.95 19.15
N GLU A 350 5.51 11.81 18.87
CA GLU A 350 4.10 11.42 18.82
C GLU A 350 3.68 11.06 17.39
N PRO A 351 2.70 10.18 17.22
CA PRO A 351 2.18 9.87 15.90
C PRO A 351 1.53 11.08 15.24
N LEU A 352 1.59 11.12 13.91
CA LEU A 352 0.93 12.13 13.07
C LEU A 352 -0.57 11.83 12.95
N LEU A 353 -0.92 10.57 12.70
CA LEU A 353 -2.30 10.09 12.57
C LEU A 353 -2.44 8.78 13.35
N VAL A 354 -3.49 8.67 14.15
CA VAL A 354 -3.84 7.47 14.93
C VAL A 354 -5.23 6.97 14.54
N PRO A 355 -5.54 5.68 14.64
CA PRO A 355 -6.90 5.18 14.38
C PRO A 355 -7.88 5.72 15.43
N GLU A 356 -8.92 6.43 14.99
CA GLU A 356 -9.96 7.05 15.85
C GLU A 356 -11.36 6.91 15.28
N ALA A 357 -11.53 7.09 13.95
CA ALA A 357 -12.82 6.97 13.30
C ALA A 357 -13.31 5.50 13.26
N ASP A 358 -14.62 5.30 13.16
CA ASP A 358 -15.22 3.96 13.17
C ASP A 358 -14.63 3.06 12.08
N TYR A 359 -14.44 3.59 10.88
CA TYR A 359 -13.84 2.84 9.76
C TYR A 359 -12.32 2.57 9.93
N GLU A 360 -11.64 3.21 10.90
CA GLU A 360 -10.24 2.96 11.25
C GLU A 360 -10.09 1.98 12.42
N THR A 361 -11.11 1.88 13.25
CA THR A 361 -11.12 1.07 14.48
C THR A 361 -11.93 -0.21 14.34
N SER A 362 -12.69 -0.35 13.25
CA SER A 362 -13.54 -1.50 12.96
C SER A 362 -13.43 -1.88 11.48
N GLY A 363 -13.15 -3.13 11.16
CA GLY A 363 -12.96 -3.65 9.80
C GLY A 363 -12.32 -5.02 9.79
N PHE A 364 -11.73 -5.41 8.65
CA PHE A 364 -11.11 -6.71 8.48
C PHE A 364 -9.91 -6.90 9.44
N PHE A 365 -9.12 -5.85 9.68
CA PHE A 365 -8.05 -5.81 10.66
C PHE A 365 -8.07 -4.47 11.40
N SER A 366 -8.72 -4.43 12.55
CA SER A 366 -9.06 -3.21 13.31
C SER A 366 -7.85 -2.46 13.86
N GLY A 367 -8.00 -1.13 14.01
CA GLY A 367 -6.98 -0.27 14.64
C GLY A 367 -5.82 0.08 13.72
N VAL A 368 -6.08 0.26 12.42
CA VAL A 368 -5.07 0.51 11.41
C VAL A 368 -5.33 1.78 10.63
N VAL A 369 -4.31 2.64 10.55
CA VAL A 369 -4.13 3.68 9.52
C VAL A 369 -2.78 3.45 8.86
N PHE A 370 -2.78 3.22 7.54
CA PHE A 370 -1.60 2.80 6.79
C PHE A 370 -1.55 3.46 5.42
N SER A 371 -0.54 4.30 5.16
CA SER A 371 -0.40 5.01 3.89
C SER A 371 0.72 4.45 3.03
N CYS A 372 0.44 4.32 1.73
CA CYS A 372 1.43 4.03 0.68
C CYS A 372 1.68 5.22 -0.25
N GLY A 373 1.07 6.38 0.01
CA GLY A 373 1.29 7.56 -0.82
C GLY A 373 0.55 8.80 -0.38
N ALA A 374 1.07 9.93 -0.83
CA ALA A 374 0.49 11.25 -0.64
C ALA A 374 0.79 12.13 -1.86
N VAL A 375 0.01 13.18 -2.06
CA VAL A 375 0.32 14.27 -2.99
C VAL A 375 0.47 15.57 -2.21
N VAL A 376 1.27 16.49 -2.75
CA VAL A 376 1.43 17.84 -2.18
C VAL A 376 0.83 18.83 -3.14
N LYS A 377 -0.17 19.58 -2.70
CA LYS A 377 -0.83 20.60 -3.50
C LYS A 377 -1.01 21.86 -2.67
N ASP A 378 -0.57 22.99 -3.21
CA ASP A 378 -0.70 24.32 -2.59
C ASP A 378 -0.17 24.40 -1.14
N GLY A 379 0.86 23.61 -0.81
CA GLY A 379 1.47 23.55 0.53
C GLY A 379 0.78 22.60 1.50
N GLU A 380 -0.31 21.96 1.10
CA GLU A 380 -0.97 20.89 1.85
C GLU A 380 -0.52 19.52 1.38
N VAL A 381 -0.43 18.59 2.31
CA VAL A 381 -0.22 17.16 2.04
C VAL A 381 -1.56 16.45 2.13
N ILE A 382 -2.00 15.86 1.03
CA ILE A 382 -3.14 14.97 0.99
C ILE A 382 -2.60 13.55 1.11
N MET A 383 -2.73 12.95 2.28
CA MET A 383 -2.27 11.60 2.57
C MET A 383 -3.43 10.62 2.38
N TYR A 384 -3.30 9.70 1.43
CA TYR A 384 -4.24 8.60 1.23
C TYR A 384 -3.79 7.40 2.05
N TYR A 385 -4.73 6.78 2.75
CA TYR A 385 -4.41 5.66 3.63
C TYR A 385 -5.49 4.56 3.61
N GLY A 386 -5.05 3.34 3.83
CA GLY A 386 -5.92 2.22 4.14
C GLY A 386 -6.33 2.27 5.61
N ALA A 387 -7.60 2.02 5.87
CA ALA A 387 -8.16 1.96 7.20
C ALA A 387 -8.68 0.55 7.50
N SER A 388 -8.23 -0.04 8.61
CA SER A 388 -8.63 -1.36 9.11
C SER A 388 -8.47 -2.51 8.10
N ASP A 389 -7.51 -2.41 7.14
CA ASP A 389 -7.32 -3.33 6.00
C ASP A 389 -8.62 -3.59 5.21
N ASP A 390 -9.50 -2.60 5.16
CA ASP A 390 -10.85 -2.70 4.61
C ASP A 390 -11.13 -1.62 3.57
N THR A 391 -10.87 -0.35 3.89
CA THR A 391 -11.30 0.79 3.08
C THR A 391 -10.18 1.78 2.79
N MET A 392 -10.39 2.64 1.78
CA MET A 392 -9.53 3.80 1.50
C MET A 392 -10.10 5.07 2.10
N ALA A 393 -9.22 5.87 2.70
CA ALA A 393 -9.56 7.17 3.25
C ALA A 393 -8.45 8.19 2.93
N CYS A 394 -8.69 9.47 3.22
CA CYS A 394 -7.65 10.50 3.16
C CYS A 394 -7.72 11.46 4.35
N ALA A 395 -6.56 12.03 4.64
CA ALA A 395 -6.39 13.12 5.59
C ALA A 395 -5.47 14.19 5.02
N VAL A 396 -5.69 15.44 5.41
CA VAL A 396 -4.95 16.60 4.92
C VAL A 396 -4.30 17.32 6.08
N PHE A 397 -3.09 17.82 5.85
CA PHE A 397 -2.36 18.66 6.78
C PHE A 397 -1.39 19.58 6.06
N ASP A 398 -1.11 20.73 6.66
CA ASP A 398 -0.17 21.70 6.13
C ASP A 398 1.28 21.21 6.27
N LEU A 399 2.05 21.28 5.18
CA LEU A 399 3.45 20.86 5.13
C LEU A 399 4.34 21.74 6.04
N ALA A 400 4.18 23.07 5.97
CA ALA A 400 5.04 24.01 6.71
C ALA A 400 4.90 23.89 8.24
N PRO A 401 3.71 23.79 8.83
CA PRO A 401 3.54 23.50 10.26
C PRO A 401 4.14 22.17 10.70
N LEU A 402 4.04 21.12 9.87
CA LEU A 402 4.65 19.82 10.16
C LEU A 402 6.19 19.95 10.22
N ILE A 403 6.81 20.55 9.19
CA ILE A 403 8.25 20.78 9.15
C ILE A 403 8.69 21.66 10.32
N GLY A 404 7.98 22.75 10.59
CA GLY A 404 8.27 23.64 11.71
C GLY A 404 8.24 22.95 13.08
N ARG A 405 7.32 21.99 13.28
CA ARG A 405 7.26 21.17 14.49
C ARG A 405 8.46 20.24 14.63
N MET A 406 8.96 19.69 13.51
CA MET A 406 10.11 18.77 13.49
C MET A 406 11.44 19.50 13.64
N SER A 407 11.56 20.74 13.15
CA SER A 407 12.80 21.53 13.14
C SER A 407 13.07 22.26 14.46
N ARG A 408 12.15 22.26 15.43
CA ARG A 408 12.37 22.92 16.72
C ARG A 408 13.40 22.14 17.53
N PRO A 409 14.42 22.83 18.13
CA PRO A 409 15.28 22.21 19.12
C PRO A 409 14.41 21.61 20.25
N ARG A 410 14.74 20.42 20.69
CA ARG A 410 14.09 19.84 21.87
C ARG A 410 14.48 20.66 23.10
N PRO A 411 13.54 21.00 24.02
CA PRO A 411 13.85 21.66 25.27
C PRO A 411 14.79 20.86 26.16
#